data_59f34d7a91710c709e668c859ebba11f
#
_entry.id   59f34d7a91710c709e668c859ebba11f
#
_cell.length_a   1.000
_cell.length_b   1.000
_cell.length_c   1.000
_cell.angle_alpha   90.00
_cell.angle_beta   90.00
_cell.angle_gamma   90.00
#
_symmetry.space_group_name_H-M   'P 1'
#
loop_
_entity.id
_entity.type
_entity.pdbx_description
1 polymer ?
#
loop_
_entity_poly.entity_id
_entity_poly.type
_entity_poly.pdbx_seq_one_letter_code
_entity_poly.pdbx_strand_id
1 'polypeptide(L)'
;MSDPSRRPAARAAAPSGYDAPDPVSTAADVRAAAILKAVTWLRVVLVPVIMWLVLAGPDTSDAFGVAAALFAVAALTDLVDGFLARRWAQTSVFGNFLDTTADKLLVTGALVALVAVDRASAWVAFVIIGRELLVLGLKGAVAAGGELVKPSIWGKAKANVQFLAIFLAMVRTGDPIGPLYLDEYAMLVAAAITVLSAVEYVMRFRAAISADR
;
A
#
# COMPACT_ATOMS: atom_id res chain seq x y z
N MET A 1 56.32 -6.60 49.57
CA MET A 1 56.56 -7.83 48.78
C MET A 1 55.23 -8.27 48.26
N SER A 2 54.83 -7.77 47.06
CA SER A 2 53.56 -7.96 46.40
C SER A 2 53.66 -9.14 45.43
N ASP A 3 52.83 -10.13 45.66
CA ASP A 3 52.76 -11.37 44.86
C ASP A 3 52.20 -11.08 43.45
N PRO A 4 52.92 -11.36 42.36
CA PRO A 4 52.49 -11.08 41.00
C PRO A 4 51.68 -12.20 40.33
N SER A 5 51.15 -13.18 41.10
CA SER A 5 50.54 -14.40 40.54
C SER A 5 49.01 -14.36 40.39
N ARG A 6 48.33 -13.25 40.70
CA ARG A 6 46.87 -13.15 40.48
C ARG A 6 46.58 -12.48 39.13
N ARG A 7 46.73 -13.21 38.02
CA ARG A 7 46.07 -12.89 36.78
C ARG A 7 44.55 -13.21 36.92
N PRO A 8 43.64 -12.27 36.68
CA PRO A 8 42.23 -12.60 36.62
C PRO A 8 42.00 -13.54 35.42
N ALA A 9 41.41 -14.69 35.71
CA ALA A 9 41.01 -15.65 34.68
C ALA A 9 40.21 -14.95 33.59
N ALA A 10 40.69 -15.05 32.34
CA ALA A 10 39.98 -14.60 31.19
C ALA A 10 38.56 -15.25 31.18
N ARG A 11 37.55 -14.43 31.35
CA ARG A 11 36.16 -14.84 31.25
C ARG A 11 36.00 -15.35 29.81
N ALA A 12 35.97 -16.68 29.66
CA ALA A 12 35.66 -17.32 28.39
C ALA A 12 34.35 -16.72 27.86
N ALA A 13 34.44 -16.01 26.73
CA ALA A 13 33.30 -15.54 26.02
C ALA A 13 32.42 -16.77 25.72
N ALA A 14 31.22 -16.79 26.27
CA ALA A 14 30.22 -17.76 25.87
C ALA A 14 30.04 -17.65 24.34
N PRO A 15 29.96 -18.78 23.60
CA PRO A 15 29.66 -18.71 22.19
C PRO A 15 28.31 -18.05 22.01
N SER A 16 28.31 -16.82 21.51
CA SER A 16 27.13 -16.12 21.05
C SER A 16 26.69 -16.82 19.77
N GLY A 17 25.56 -17.48 19.80
CA GLY A 17 25.02 -18.09 18.60
C GLY A 17 24.37 -19.43 18.88
N TYR A 18 23.41 -19.49 19.79
CA TYR A 18 22.35 -20.46 19.64
C TYR A 18 21.42 -19.87 18.60
N ASP A 19 21.72 -20.06 17.31
CA ASP A 19 20.74 -19.94 16.25
C ASP A 19 19.69 -21.00 16.56
N ALA A 20 18.60 -20.56 17.18
CA ALA A 20 17.41 -21.40 17.28
C ALA A 20 17.07 -21.78 15.82
N PRO A 21 16.91 -23.08 15.49
CA PRO A 21 16.55 -23.47 14.15
C PRO A 21 15.29 -22.70 13.77
N ASP A 22 15.32 -22.04 12.61
CA ASP A 22 14.15 -21.37 12.05
C ASP A 22 12.96 -22.30 12.18
N PRO A 23 11.80 -21.83 12.65
CA PRO A 23 10.63 -22.69 12.81
C PRO A 23 10.36 -23.35 11.47
N VAL A 24 10.45 -24.67 11.45
CA VAL A 24 10.26 -25.48 10.23
C VAL A 24 8.93 -25.08 9.63
N SER A 25 8.96 -24.37 8.48
CA SER A 25 7.75 -23.91 7.80
C SER A 25 6.88 -25.13 7.47
N THR A 26 5.68 -25.16 8.01
CA THR A 26 4.77 -26.26 7.77
C THR A 26 4.30 -26.24 6.30
N ALA A 27 3.87 -27.38 5.76
CA ALA A 27 3.29 -27.44 4.42
C ALA A 27 2.09 -26.48 4.25
N ALA A 28 1.40 -26.16 5.35
CA ALA A 28 0.34 -25.17 5.39
C ALA A 28 0.89 -23.73 5.20
N ASP A 29 2.01 -23.42 5.81
CA ASP A 29 2.66 -22.10 5.69
C ASP A 29 3.16 -21.84 4.27
N VAL A 30 3.76 -22.85 3.63
CA VAL A 30 4.21 -22.77 2.23
C VAL A 30 3.03 -22.53 1.28
N ARG A 31 1.91 -23.24 1.50
CA ARG A 31 0.68 -23.05 0.71
C ARG A 31 0.09 -21.64 0.92
N ALA A 32 0.03 -21.18 2.15
CA ALA A 32 -0.45 -19.84 2.48
C ALA A 32 0.38 -18.75 1.79
N ALA A 33 1.71 -18.84 1.84
CA ALA A 33 2.61 -17.93 1.16
C ALA A 33 2.46 -17.96 -0.37
N ALA A 34 2.22 -19.16 -0.95
CA ALA A 34 1.98 -19.30 -2.38
C ALA A 34 0.65 -18.64 -2.80
N ILE A 35 -0.42 -18.82 -2.02
CA ILE A 35 -1.72 -18.20 -2.27
C ILE A 35 -1.60 -16.67 -2.20
N LEU A 36 -0.97 -16.12 -1.17
CA LEU A 36 -0.77 -14.67 -1.04
C LEU A 36 -0.02 -14.10 -2.26
N LYS A 37 1.07 -14.75 -2.70
CA LYS A 37 1.79 -14.34 -3.91
C LYS A 37 0.93 -14.42 -5.16
N ALA A 38 0.14 -15.48 -5.32
CA ALA A 38 -0.75 -15.65 -6.48
C ALA A 38 -1.80 -14.55 -6.54
N VAL A 39 -2.39 -14.17 -5.42
CA VAL A 39 -3.39 -13.08 -5.35
C VAL A 39 -2.76 -11.73 -5.67
N THR A 40 -1.56 -11.44 -5.17
CA THR A 40 -0.82 -10.21 -5.52
C THR A 40 -0.53 -10.15 -7.03
N TRP A 41 -0.06 -11.26 -7.65
CA TRP A 41 0.16 -11.33 -9.10
C TRP A 41 -1.13 -11.18 -9.90
N LEU A 42 -2.22 -11.80 -9.44
CA LEU A 42 -3.53 -11.66 -10.07
C LEU A 42 -3.94 -10.18 -10.10
N ARG A 43 -3.73 -9.44 -9.01
CA ARG A 43 -4.02 -8.01 -8.94
C ARG A 43 -3.20 -7.22 -9.97
N VAL A 44 -1.90 -7.51 -10.11
CA VAL A 44 -1.05 -6.86 -11.12
C VAL A 44 -1.58 -7.10 -12.54
N VAL A 45 -2.04 -8.32 -12.84
CA VAL A 45 -2.63 -8.67 -14.14
C VAL A 45 -4.00 -8.01 -14.34
N LEU A 46 -4.79 -7.85 -13.28
CA LEU A 46 -6.08 -7.18 -13.34
C LEU A 46 -5.98 -5.69 -13.66
N VAL A 47 -4.88 -5.01 -13.31
CA VAL A 47 -4.73 -3.58 -13.59
C VAL A 47 -4.91 -3.25 -15.08
N PRO A 48 -4.16 -3.83 -16.03
CA PRO A 48 -4.35 -3.52 -17.43
C PRO A 48 -5.73 -3.94 -17.97
N VAL A 49 -6.33 -4.99 -17.41
CA VAL A 49 -7.70 -5.40 -17.79
C VAL A 49 -8.73 -4.35 -17.35
N ILE A 50 -8.63 -3.87 -16.10
CA ILE A 50 -9.51 -2.81 -15.59
C ILE A 50 -9.30 -1.52 -16.40
N MET A 51 -8.06 -1.14 -16.69
CA MET A 51 -7.78 0.02 -17.53
C MET A 51 -8.41 -0.09 -18.92
N TRP A 52 -8.26 -1.24 -19.57
CA TRP A 52 -8.85 -1.50 -20.88
C TRP A 52 -10.37 -1.40 -20.83
N LEU A 53 -11.04 -1.97 -19.82
CA LEU A 53 -12.49 -1.89 -19.65
C LEU A 53 -12.95 -0.45 -19.39
N VAL A 54 -12.23 0.32 -18.59
CA VAL A 54 -12.56 1.75 -18.37
C VAL A 54 -12.43 2.55 -19.66
N LEU A 55 -11.37 2.32 -20.44
CA LEU A 55 -11.15 3.00 -21.73
C LEU A 55 -12.19 2.60 -22.79
N ALA A 56 -12.71 1.37 -22.75
CA ALA A 56 -13.79 0.90 -23.61
C ALA A 56 -15.19 1.35 -23.11
N GLY A 57 -15.29 1.88 -21.89
CA GLY A 57 -16.54 2.25 -21.25
C GLY A 57 -17.43 3.23 -22.02
N PRO A 58 -16.89 4.27 -22.69
CA PRO A 58 -17.67 5.17 -23.52
C PRO A 58 -18.42 4.50 -24.69
N ASP A 59 -17.83 3.43 -25.23
CA ASP A 59 -18.34 2.72 -26.41
C ASP A 59 -19.15 1.45 -26.06
N THR A 60 -19.08 0.98 -24.80
CA THR A 60 -19.65 -0.30 -24.36
C THR A 60 -20.44 -0.13 -23.06
N SER A 61 -21.74 -0.34 -23.11
CA SER A 61 -22.69 -0.05 -22.02
C SER A 61 -22.33 -0.70 -20.67
N ASP A 62 -21.73 -1.88 -20.68
CA ASP A 62 -21.46 -2.66 -19.45
C ASP A 62 -20.01 -2.61 -18.98
N ALA A 63 -19.11 -2.05 -19.80
CA ALA A 63 -17.67 -2.09 -19.51
C ALA A 63 -17.29 -1.38 -18.21
N PHE A 64 -17.90 -0.23 -17.91
CA PHE A 64 -17.70 0.46 -16.64
C PHE A 64 -18.17 -0.36 -15.44
N GLY A 65 -19.31 -1.03 -15.55
CA GLY A 65 -19.84 -1.89 -14.48
C GLY A 65 -18.94 -3.08 -14.21
N VAL A 66 -18.44 -3.73 -15.26
CA VAL A 66 -17.47 -4.84 -15.15
C VAL A 66 -16.15 -4.35 -14.57
N ALA A 67 -15.64 -3.18 -15.01
CA ALA A 67 -14.44 -2.58 -14.46
C ALA A 67 -14.57 -2.28 -12.97
N ALA A 68 -15.71 -1.70 -12.56
CA ALA A 68 -16.01 -1.41 -11.16
C ALA A 68 -16.08 -2.68 -10.31
N ALA A 69 -16.72 -3.75 -10.81
CA ALA A 69 -16.79 -5.03 -10.13
C ALA A 69 -15.41 -5.67 -9.94
N LEU A 70 -14.57 -5.69 -10.99
CA LEU A 70 -13.21 -6.20 -10.91
C LEU A 70 -12.33 -5.36 -9.97
N PHE A 71 -12.47 -4.04 -10.01
CA PHE A 71 -11.77 -3.14 -9.11
C PHE A 71 -12.18 -3.38 -7.64
N ALA A 72 -13.48 -3.52 -7.37
CA ALA A 72 -13.98 -3.81 -6.03
C ALA A 72 -13.47 -5.17 -5.51
N VAL A 73 -13.46 -6.22 -6.35
CA VAL A 73 -12.91 -7.53 -5.99
C VAL A 73 -11.42 -7.43 -5.70
N ALA A 74 -10.65 -6.73 -6.53
CA ALA A 74 -9.22 -6.53 -6.31
C ALA A 74 -8.93 -5.76 -5.00
N ALA A 75 -9.72 -4.72 -4.69
CA ALA A 75 -9.60 -3.96 -3.44
C ALA A 75 -10.00 -4.77 -2.20
N LEU A 76 -11.07 -5.56 -2.28
CA LEU A 76 -11.51 -6.41 -1.17
C LEU A 76 -10.55 -7.55 -0.89
N THR A 77 -9.98 -8.18 -1.92
CA THR A 77 -8.95 -9.21 -1.74
C THR A 77 -7.72 -8.65 -1.03
N ASP A 78 -7.31 -7.42 -1.31
CA ASP A 78 -6.21 -6.75 -0.60
C ASP A 78 -6.47 -6.63 0.92
N LEU A 79 -7.68 -6.23 1.30
CA LEU A 79 -8.07 -6.14 2.71
C LEU A 79 -8.02 -7.49 3.42
N VAL A 80 -8.49 -8.55 2.74
CA VAL A 80 -8.49 -9.92 3.28
C VAL A 80 -7.08 -10.47 3.39
N ASP A 81 -6.26 -10.31 2.36
CA ASP A 81 -4.86 -10.78 2.33
C ASP A 81 -4.01 -10.10 3.39
N GLY A 82 -4.16 -8.80 3.56
CA GLY A 82 -3.49 -8.04 4.62
C GLY A 82 -3.91 -8.50 6.03
N PHE A 83 -5.13 -8.95 6.23
CA PHE A 83 -5.59 -9.54 7.49
C PHE A 83 -5.00 -10.93 7.72
N LEU A 84 -5.03 -11.80 6.70
CA LEU A 84 -4.50 -13.16 6.75
C LEU A 84 -2.97 -13.18 6.94
N ALA A 85 -2.24 -12.35 6.20
CA ALA A 85 -0.79 -12.25 6.30
C ALA A 85 -0.33 -11.88 7.72
N ARG A 86 -1.03 -10.94 8.38
CA ARG A 86 -0.74 -10.58 9.77
C ARG A 86 -1.03 -11.72 10.75
N ARG A 87 -2.03 -12.55 10.48
CA ARG A 87 -2.42 -13.68 11.35
C ARG A 87 -1.45 -14.85 11.23
N TRP A 88 -0.84 -15.04 10.05
CA TRP A 88 0.06 -16.17 9.80
C TRP A 88 1.55 -15.82 9.98
N ALA A 89 1.88 -14.58 10.38
CA ALA A 89 3.25 -14.08 10.58
C ALA A 89 4.21 -14.33 9.39
N GLN A 90 3.68 -14.52 8.19
CA GLN A 90 4.40 -14.88 6.96
C GLN A 90 4.66 -13.63 6.11
N THR A 91 5.59 -12.79 6.52
CA THR A 91 5.96 -11.61 5.72
C THR A 91 7.38 -11.72 5.21
N SER A 92 7.58 -12.12 3.96
CA SER A 92 8.85 -11.91 3.28
C SER A 92 8.99 -10.45 2.86
N VAL A 93 10.19 -9.88 2.95
CA VAL A 93 10.48 -8.50 2.50
C VAL A 93 10.04 -8.28 1.06
N PHE A 94 10.33 -9.23 0.18
CA PHE A 94 9.93 -9.18 -1.22
C PHE A 94 8.40 -9.26 -1.41
N GLY A 95 7.71 -10.12 -0.65
CA GLY A 95 6.24 -10.24 -0.70
C GLY A 95 5.56 -8.93 -0.29
N ASN A 96 6.01 -8.32 0.79
CA ASN A 96 5.48 -7.03 1.26
C ASN A 96 5.74 -5.88 0.28
N PHE A 97 6.90 -5.88 -0.38
CA PHE A 97 7.20 -4.92 -1.44
C PHE A 97 6.28 -5.10 -2.65
N LEU A 98 6.09 -6.34 -3.10
CA LEU A 98 5.24 -6.66 -4.25
C LEU A 98 3.78 -6.29 -3.99
N ASP A 99 3.25 -6.61 -2.81
CA ASP A 99 1.90 -6.27 -2.38
C ASP A 99 1.67 -4.75 -2.35
N THR A 100 2.58 -4.02 -1.70
CA THR A 100 2.53 -2.55 -1.67
C THR A 100 2.58 -1.94 -3.08
N THR A 101 3.34 -2.53 -3.99
CA THR A 101 3.47 -2.06 -5.37
C THR A 101 2.20 -2.37 -6.18
N ALA A 102 1.63 -3.56 -6.02
CA ALA A 102 0.40 -3.97 -6.71
C ALA A 102 -0.79 -3.07 -6.35
N ASP A 103 -0.95 -2.75 -5.06
CA ASP A 103 -1.97 -1.82 -4.57
C ASP A 103 -1.85 -0.44 -5.22
N LYS A 104 -0.63 0.09 -5.30
CA LYS A 104 -0.38 1.38 -5.94
C LYS A 104 -0.59 1.37 -7.45
N LEU A 105 -0.25 0.28 -8.11
CA LEU A 105 -0.53 0.10 -9.53
C LEU A 105 -2.02 0.06 -9.82
N LEU A 106 -2.82 -0.60 -8.96
CA LEU A 106 -4.27 -0.66 -9.10
C LEU A 106 -4.89 0.74 -9.04
N VAL A 107 -4.56 1.53 -8.02
CA VAL A 107 -5.07 2.90 -7.86
C VAL A 107 -4.58 3.81 -8.99
N THR A 108 -3.29 3.75 -9.33
CA THR A 108 -2.70 4.58 -10.39
C THR A 108 -3.29 4.27 -11.75
N GLY A 109 -3.38 2.98 -12.12
CA GLY A 109 -3.95 2.56 -13.39
C GLY A 109 -5.41 2.96 -13.53
N ALA A 110 -6.22 2.74 -12.48
CA ALA A 110 -7.61 3.15 -12.47
C ALA A 110 -7.78 4.67 -12.64
N LEU A 111 -7.01 5.48 -11.91
CA LEU A 111 -7.06 6.94 -12.03
C LEU A 111 -6.64 7.43 -13.40
N VAL A 112 -5.55 6.88 -13.97
CA VAL A 112 -5.09 7.24 -15.31
C VAL A 112 -6.16 6.94 -16.36
N ALA A 113 -6.79 5.76 -16.28
CA ALA A 113 -7.86 5.38 -17.21
C ALA A 113 -9.10 6.28 -17.05
N LEU A 114 -9.50 6.60 -15.79
CA LEU A 114 -10.63 7.50 -15.52
C LEU A 114 -10.39 8.93 -16.01
N VAL A 115 -9.14 9.43 -15.93
CA VAL A 115 -8.78 10.73 -16.51
C VAL A 115 -8.91 10.71 -18.04
N ALA A 116 -8.51 9.63 -18.68
CA ALA A 116 -8.58 9.50 -20.15
C ALA A 116 -10.02 9.48 -20.71
N VAL A 117 -11.01 9.13 -19.85
CA VAL A 117 -12.45 9.11 -20.22
C VAL A 117 -13.26 10.22 -19.53
N ASP A 118 -12.59 11.27 -19.06
CA ASP A 118 -13.20 12.46 -18.42
C ASP A 118 -14.08 12.14 -17.19
N ARG A 119 -13.77 11.05 -16.48
CA ARG A 119 -14.43 10.68 -15.23
C ARG A 119 -13.61 11.02 -13.97
N ALA A 120 -12.41 11.54 -14.13
CA ALA A 120 -11.60 12.08 -13.05
C ALA A 120 -10.79 13.28 -13.51
N SER A 121 -10.60 14.26 -12.63
CA SER A 121 -9.72 15.41 -12.91
C SER A 121 -8.26 14.99 -12.92
N ALA A 122 -7.50 15.39 -13.92
CA ALA A 122 -6.05 15.16 -13.99
C ALA A 122 -5.30 15.74 -12.78
N TRP A 123 -5.75 16.88 -12.23
CA TRP A 123 -5.16 17.49 -11.03
C TRP A 123 -5.39 16.63 -9.78
N VAL A 124 -6.60 16.09 -9.61
CA VAL A 124 -6.92 15.18 -8.50
C VAL A 124 -6.10 13.90 -8.61
N ALA A 125 -6.02 13.31 -9.79
CA ALA A 125 -5.19 12.14 -10.05
C ALA A 125 -3.72 12.41 -9.74
N PHE A 126 -3.16 13.55 -10.20
CA PHE A 126 -1.79 13.96 -9.91
C PHE A 126 -1.51 14.08 -8.42
N VAL A 127 -2.41 14.72 -7.65
CA VAL A 127 -2.26 14.86 -6.19
C VAL A 127 -2.25 13.51 -5.49
N ILE A 128 -3.18 12.62 -5.87
CA ILE A 128 -3.27 11.28 -5.27
C ILE A 128 -2.03 10.45 -5.59
N ILE A 129 -1.66 10.33 -6.88
CA ILE A 129 -0.52 9.53 -7.34
C ILE A 129 0.79 10.10 -6.80
N GLY A 130 0.97 11.42 -6.88
CA GLY A 130 2.18 12.09 -6.40
C GLY A 130 2.42 11.87 -4.91
N ARG A 131 1.35 11.94 -4.10
CA ARG A 131 1.45 11.61 -2.66
C ARG A 131 1.81 10.15 -2.44
N GLU A 132 1.23 9.20 -3.19
CA GLU A 132 1.56 7.78 -3.04
C GLU A 132 3.06 7.54 -3.28
N LEU A 133 3.60 8.13 -4.35
CA LEU A 133 5.02 8.01 -4.70
C LEU A 133 5.91 8.72 -3.66
N LEU A 134 5.54 9.92 -3.23
CA LEU A 134 6.28 10.68 -2.22
C LEU A 134 6.41 9.88 -0.92
N VAL A 135 5.30 9.37 -0.39
CA VAL A 135 5.32 8.62 0.87
C VAL A 135 6.02 7.28 0.73
N LEU A 136 5.91 6.62 -0.43
CA LEU A 136 6.65 5.39 -0.71
C LEU A 136 8.17 5.66 -0.70
N GLY A 137 8.62 6.73 -1.35
CA GLY A 137 10.01 7.15 -1.37
C GLY A 137 10.54 7.51 0.03
N LEU A 138 9.77 8.29 0.80
CA LEU A 138 10.13 8.64 2.18
C LEU A 138 10.24 7.41 3.09
N LYS A 139 9.31 6.46 2.97
CA LYS A 139 9.39 5.19 3.71
C LYS A 139 10.63 4.39 3.34
N GLY A 140 10.96 4.32 2.05
CA GLY A 140 12.16 3.65 1.56
C GLY A 140 13.43 4.30 2.11
N ALA A 141 13.52 5.63 2.11
CA ALA A 141 14.67 6.37 2.63
C ALA A 141 14.88 6.13 4.14
N VAL A 142 13.80 6.16 4.93
CA VAL A 142 13.87 5.88 6.38
C VAL A 142 14.26 4.44 6.67
N ALA A 143 13.68 3.48 5.91
CA ALA A 143 14.02 2.07 6.07
C ALA A 143 15.50 1.78 5.73
N ALA A 144 16.07 2.49 4.76
CA ALA A 144 17.51 2.41 4.45
C ALA A 144 18.40 2.93 5.59
N GLY A 145 17.90 3.88 6.41
CA GLY A 145 18.54 4.36 7.64
C GLY A 145 18.36 3.44 8.86
N GLY A 146 17.67 2.31 8.72
CA GLY A 146 17.42 1.36 9.82
C GLY A 146 16.25 1.73 10.74
N GLU A 147 15.52 2.80 10.45
CA GLU A 147 14.37 3.23 11.23
C GLU A 147 13.05 2.68 10.68
N LEU A 148 12.09 2.42 11.57
CA LEU A 148 10.74 1.99 11.21
C LEU A 148 9.72 3.10 11.48
N VAL A 149 9.12 3.62 10.41
CA VAL A 149 8.02 4.58 10.54
C VAL A 149 6.72 3.86 10.88
N LYS A 150 6.16 4.14 12.05
CA LYS A 150 4.87 3.57 12.48
C LYS A 150 3.74 4.01 11.53
N PRO A 151 2.83 3.09 11.16
CA PRO A 151 1.69 3.43 10.31
C PRO A 151 0.78 4.47 11.00
N SER A 152 0.31 5.47 10.22
CA SER A 152 -0.66 6.46 10.66
C SER A 152 -2.09 5.94 10.50
N ILE A 153 -2.99 6.34 11.42
CA ILE A 153 -4.44 6.05 11.33
C ILE A 153 -5.03 6.70 10.07
N TRP A 154 -4.58 7.90 9.72
CA TRP A 154 -4.97 8.62 8.50
C TRP A 154 -4.57 7.87 7.22
N GLY A 155 -3.49 7.10 7.27
CA GLY A 155 -3.05 6.26 6.16
C GLY A 155 -4.05 5.15 5.80
N LYS A 156 -4.78 4.60 6.77
CA LYS A 156 -5.82 3.58 6.54
C LYS A 156 -7.13 4.20 6.03
N ALA A 157 -7.59 5.27 6.68
CA ALA A 157 -8.81 5.97 6.28
C ALA A 157 -8.71 6.49 4.84
N LYS A 158 -7.56 7.05 4.46
CA LYS A 158 -7.27 7.54 3.12
C LYS A 158 -7.47 6.47 2.05
N ALA A 159 -6.90 5.27 2.24
CA ALA A 159 -7.00 4.19 1.25
C ALA A 159 -8.46 3.82 0.98
N ASN A 160 -9.26 3.65 2.01
CA ASN A 160 -10.68 3.31 1.87
C ASN A 160 -11.46 4.41 1.12
N VAL A 161 -11.18 5.68 1.42
CA VAL A 161 -11.86 6.81 0.74
C VAL A 161 -11.43 6.89 -0.73
N GLN A 162 -10.15 6.65 -1.05
CA GLN A 162 -9.67 6.60 -2.44
C GLN A 162 -10.32 5.45 -3.22
N PHE A 163 -10.36 4.24 -2.65
CA PHE A 163 -11.03 3.10 -3.30
C PHE A 163 -12.50 3.38 -3.57
N LEU A 164 -13.20 3.95 -2.59
CA LEU A 164 -14.62 4.32 -2.76
C LEU A 164 -14.79 5.38 -3.85
N ALA A 165 -13.97 6.43 -3.87
CA ALA A 165 -14.07 7.49 -4.86
C ALA A 165 -13.81 6.98 -6.29
N ILE A 166 -12.81 6.11 -6.48
CA ILE A 166 -12.49 5.48 -7.77
C ILE A 166 -13.65 4.57 -8.21
N PHE A 167 -14.18 3.76 -7.30
CA PHE A 167 -15.33 2.90 -7.57
C PHE A 167 -16.55 3.70 -8.01
N LEU A 168 -16.88 4.78 -7.28
CA LEU A 168 -17.98 5.68 -7.63
C LEU A 168 -17.79 6.33 -9.00
N ALA A 169 -16.56 6.74 -9.35
CA ALA A 169 -16.24 7.29 -10.65
C ALA A 169 -16.41 6.28 -11.79
N MET A 170 -16.15 5.00 -11.55
CA MET A 170 -16.43 3.94 -12.53
C MET A 170 -17.92 3.72 -12.71
N VAL A 171 -18.70 3.70 -11.64
CA VAL A 171 -20.15 3.42 -11.69
C VAL A 171 -20.90 4.66 -12.18
N ARG A 172 -20.56 5.86 -11.75
CA ARG A 172 -21.21 7.17 -12.02
C ARG A 172 -22.72 7.04 -12.21
N THR A 173 -23.45 6.89 -11.12
CA THR A 173 -24.91 6.77 -11.13
C THR A 173 -25.58 8.10 -10.79
N GLY A 174 -26.72 8.35 -11.41
CA GLY A 174 -27.60 9.48 -11.11
C GLY A 174 -27.24 10.78 -11.82
N ASP A 175 -28.01 11.80 -11.50
CA ASP A 175 -27.83 13.16 -12.00
C ASP A 175 -26.79 13.94 -11.18
N PRO A 176 -26.20 15.00 -11.76
CA PRO A 176 -25.27 15.85 -11.01
C PRO A 176 -25.98 16.52 -9.83
N ILE A 177 -25.28 16.58 -8.69
CA ILE A 177 -25.76 17.24 -7.47
C ILE A 177 -25.16 18.65 -7.45
N GLY A 178 -25.91 19.64 -7.95
CA GLY A 178 -25.37 20.98 -8.18
C GLY A 178 -24.37 21.00 -9.34
N PRO A 179 -23.14 21.52 -9.18
CA PRO A 179 -22.18 21.66 -10.26
C PRO A 179 -21.41 20.36 -10.57
N LEU A 180 -21.47 19.32 -9.73
CA LEU A 180 -20.63 18.13 -9.82
C LEU A 180 -21.44 16.85 -9.61
N TYR A 181 -20.92 15.72 -10.10
CA TYR A 181 -21.42 14.40 -9.75
C TYR A 181 -20.96 13.96 -8.36
N LEU A 182 -21.64 12.98 -7.78
CA LEU A 182 -21.30 12.43 -6.46
C LEU A 182 -19.86 11.89 -6.40
N ASP A 183 -19.42 11.24 -7.46
CA ASP A 183 -18.06 10.70 -7.58
C ASP A 183 -17.00 11.80 -7.63
N GLU A 184 -17.30 12.95 -8.24
CA GLU A 184 -16.39 14.08 -8.28
C GLU A 184 -16.19 14.71 -6.89
N TYR A 185 -17.28 14.83 -6.11
CA TYR A 185 -17.19 15.22 -4.70
C TYR A 185 -16.36 14.21 -3.90
N ALA A 186 -16.59 12.90 -4.08
CA ALA A 186 -15.83 11.86 -3.42
C ALA A 186 -14.33 11.92 -3.79
N MET A 187 -14.00 12.20 -5.05
CA MET A 187 -12.63 12.41 -5.52
C MET A 187 -11.97 13.62 -4.88
N LEU A 188 -12.68 14.74 -4.74
CA LEU A 188 -12.17 15.94 -4.06
C LEU A 188 -11.89 15.66 -2.58
N VAL A 189 -12.79 14.94 -1.90
CA VAL A 189 -12.60 14.51 -0.51
C VAL A 189 -11.39 13.58 -0.39
N ALA A 190 -11.24 12.62 -1.30
CA ALA A 190 -10.09 11.73 -1.35
C ALA A 190 -8.77 12.50 -1.54
N ALA A 191 -8.75 13.51 -2.42
CA ALA A 191 -7.59 14.37 -2.63
C ALA A 191 -7.27 15.19 -1.37
N ALA A 192 -8.27 15.79 -0.72
CA ALA A 192 -8.08 16.58 0.50
C ALA A 192 -7.49 15.73 1.64
N ILE A 193 -8.05 14.55 1.91
CA ILE A 193 -7.54 13.61 2.91
C ILE A 193 -6.12 13.15 2.54
N THR A 194 -5.85 12.96 1.26
CA THR A 194 -4.54 12.58 0.74
C THR A 194 -3.50 13.64 1.04
N VAL A 195 -3.80 14.93 0.80
CA VAL A 195 -2.91 16.06 1.12
C VAL A 195 -2.67 16.15 2.62
N LEU A 196 -3.70 16.09 3.45
CA LEU A 196 -3.57 16.13 4.92
C LEU A 196 -2.65 15.01 5.41
N SER A 197 -2.83 13.80 4.89
CA SER A 197 -1.97 12.66 5.21
C SER A 197 -0.52 12.84 4.73
N ALA A 198 -0.28 13.53 3.60
CA ALA A 198 1.06 13.85 3.14
C ALA A 198 1.77 14.83 4.08
N VAL A 199 1.09 15.88 4.48
CA VAL A 199 1.61 16.90 5.41
C VAL A 199 2.00 16.24 6.75
N GLU A 200 1.12 15.41 7.33
CA GLU A 200 1.43 14.67 8.55
C GLU A 200 2.70 13.82 8.40
N TYR A 201 2.84 13.12 7.27
CA TYR A 201 3.99 12.26 7.02
C TYR A 201 5.29 13.06 6.91
N VAL A 202 5.28 14.17 6.18
CA VAL A 202 6.44 15.06 6.02
C VAL A 202 6.84 15.68 7.36
N MET A 203 5.87 16.10 8.19
CA MET A 203 6.16 16.64 9.52
C MET A 203 6.82 15.60 10.43
N ARG A 204 6.32 14.36 10.44
CA ARG A 204 6.92 13.25 11.19
C ARG A 204 8.33 12.93 10.72
N PHE A 205 8.55 12.94 9.39
CA PHE A 205 9.86 12.70 8.80
C PHE A 205 10.89 13.78 9.20
N ARG A 206 10.48 15.05 9.17
CA ARG A 206 11.35 16.15 9.64
C ARG A 206 11.73 16.01 11.12
N ALA A 207 10.79 15.59 11.97
CA ALA A 207 11.05 15.36 13.38
C ALA A 207 12.07 14.24 13.61
N ALA A 208 11.99 13.14 12.85
CA ALA A 208 12.95 12.03 12.91
C ALA A 208 14.38 12.49 12.54
N ILE A 209 14.55 13.21 11.42
CA ILE A 209 15.87 13.74 10.99
C ILE A 209 16.43 14.77 12.00
N SER A 210 15.57 15.56 12.65
CA SER A 210 16.03 16.57 13.61
C SER A 210 16.48 15.97 14.94
N ALA A 211 16.02 14.77 15.28
CA ALA A 211 16.40 14.05 16.50
C ALA A 211 17.78 13.35 16.37
N ASP A 212 18.27 13.19 15.15
CA ASP A 212 19.54 12.52 14.84
C ASP A 212 20.73 13.52 14.73
N ARG A 213 20.50 14.80 15.03
CA ARG A 213 21.51 15.88 15.12
C ARG A 213 21.75 16.31 16.55
#